data_9cbfc8bd3254314b345ba7aa33e294f2
#
_entry.id   9cbfc8bd3254314b345ba7aa33e294f2
#
_cell.length_a   1.000
_cell.length_b   1.000
_cell.length_c   1.000
_cell.angle_alpha   90.00
_cell.angle_beta   90.00
_cell.angle_gamma   90.00
#
_symmetry.space_group_name_H-M   'P 1'
#
loop_
_entity.id
_entity.type
_entity.pdbx_description
1 polymer ?
#
loop_
_entity_poly.entity_id
_entity_poly.type
_entity_poly.pdbx_seq_one_letter_code
_entity_poly.pdbx_strand_id
1 'polypeptide(L)'
;QQLRYQGEKVKFQGQLKGQQLTVSELDVVAFENQPPVKLVGEFTMPLVPDGLPVSGHATATLNLPQEPSLVDAELDWQENSGQLIVLARDNGDPLLDLPWQITRQQLTVSDGRWSWPYAGFPLSGRLGVKVDNWQAGLENALISGRLSVLTQGQAGKGNAVLNFGPGKLSMDNSQLPLQLTGEAKQADLILYARLPAQLSGSLTDPTLAFEPGALLRSKGRVIDSLDIDEIRWPLAGVKVTQRGVDGRLQAILQAHENELGDFVLHMDGLANDFLPDAGRWQWRYWGKGSFTPMNATWDVAGKGEWHDSTITLTDLSTGFDQLQYGTMTVEKPRLILDKP
;
A
#
# COMPACT_ATOMS: atom_id res chain seq x y z
N GLN A 1 -29.40 27.91 -24.71
CA GLN A 1 -29.43 26.64 -25.45
C GLN A 1 -29.52 25.50 -24.46
N GLN A 2 -30.51 24.62 -24.58
CA GLN A 2 -30.57 23.38 -23.77
C GLN A 2 -29.66 22.32 -24.38
N LEU A 3 -28.92 21.65 -23.51
CA LEU A 3 -28.00 20.56 -23.88
C LEU A 3 -28.53 19.29 -23.20
N ARG A 4 -28.63 18.20 -23.97
CA ARG A 4 -29.06 16.90 -23.44
C ARG A 4 -28.30 15.79 -24.13
N TYR A 5 -27.78 14.85 -23.36
CA TYR A 5 -27.17 13.62 -23.84
C TYR A 5 -27.65 12.44 -22.97
N GLN A 6 -27.93 11.33 -23.59
CA GLN A 6 -28.35 10.11 -22.91
C GLN A 6 -27.67 8.91 -23.57
N GLY A 7 -26.70 8.34 -22.89
CA GLY A 7 -26.00 7.11 -23.27
C GLY A 7 -26.11 6.06 -22.16
N GLU A 8 -25.56 4.87 -22.41
CA GLU A 8 -25.61 3.75 -21.44
C GLU A 8 -24.86 4.06 -20.13
N LYS A 9 -23.73 4.74 -20.21
CA LYS A 9 -22.86 5.04 -19.06
C LYS A 9 -22.89 6.49 -18.60
N VAL A 10 -23.43 7.37 -19.40
CA VAL A 10 -23.47 8.81 -19.12
C VAL A 10 -24.82 9.39 -19.49
N LYS A 11 -25.44 10.12 -18.57
CA LYS A 11 -26.62 10.92 -18.80
C LYS A 11 -26.30 12.36 -18.42
N PHE A 12 -26.55 13.29 -19.33
CA PHE A 12 -26.28 14.71 -19.12
C PHE A 12 -27.49 15.57 -19.49
N GLN A 13 -27.80 16.52 -18.63
CA GLN A 13 -28.77 17.57 -18.87
C GLN A 13 -28.22 18.89 -18.36
N GLY A 14 -28.24 19.92 -19.18
CA GLY A 14 -27.75 21.25 -18.80
C GLY A 14 -28.29 22.35 -19.67
N GLN A 15 -27.96 23.57 -19.33
CA GLN A 15 -28.35 24.79 -20.06
C GLN A 15 -27.11 25.67 -20.23
N LEU A 16 -26.85 26.09 -21.46
CA LEU A 16 -25.85 27.11 -21.78
C LEU A 16 -26.54 28.44 -22.06
N LYS A 17 -26.23 29.48 -21.28
CA LYS A 17 -26.72 30.84 -21.45
C LYS A 17 -25.54 31.82 -21.44
N GLY A 18 -25.21 32.35 -22.63
CA GLY A 18 -23.96 33.12 -22.79
C GLY A 18 -22.75 32.26 -22.49
N GLN A 19 -21.95 32.64 -21.53
CA GLN A 19 -20.77 31.91 -21.05
C GLN A 19 -21.05 30.99 -19.85
N GLN A 20 -22.28 30.98 -19.35
CA GLN A 20 -22.65 30.19 -18.16
C GLN A 20 -23.24 28.85 -18.60
N LEU A 21 -22.65 27.77 -18.14
CA LEU A 21 -23.14 26.40 -18.23
C LEU A 21 -23.69 25.97 -16.89
N THR A 22 -24.98 25.70 -16.82
CA THR A 22 -25.61 25.06 -15.67
C THR A 22 -25.80 23.58 -15.99
N VAL A 23 -25.24 22.71 -15.19
CA VAL A 23 -25.43 21.26 -15.25
C VAL A 23 -26.51 20.91 -14.23
N SER A 24 -27.67 20.56 -14.71
CA SER A 24 -28.80 20.16 -13.85
C SER A 24 -28.79 18.67 -13.53
N GLU A 25 -28.14 17.86 -14.37
CA GLU A 25 -27.99 16.42 -14.18
C GLU A 25 -26.79 15.93 -14.98
N LEU A 26 -25.84 15.29 -14.30
CA LEU A 26 -24.80 14.46 -14.91
C LEU A 26 -24.70 13.20 -14.08
N ASP A 27 -25.17 12.09 -14.66
CA ASP A 27 -25.04 10.77 -14.07
C ASP A 27 -23.96 10.01 -14.81
N VAL A 28 -22.98 9.48 -14.09
CA VAL A 28 -21.85 8.71 -14.67
C VAL A 28 -21.77 7.36 -13.94
N VAL A 29 -21.85 6.27 -14.69
CA VAL A 29 -21.60 4.91 -14.16
C VAL A 29 -20.09 4.74 -14.04
N ALA A 30 -19.58 5.00 -12.84
CA ALA A 30 -18.14 4.88 -12.54
C ALA A 30 -17.71 3.45 -12.20
N PHE A 31 -18.60 2.67 -11.59
CA PHE A 31 -18.32 1.29 -11.16
C PHE A 31 -19.45 0.37 -11.63
N GLU A 32 -19.09 -0.83 -12.09
CA GLU A 32 -20.07 -1.87 -12.43
C GLU A 32 -20.90 -2.25 -11.20
N ASN A 33 -22.22 -2.40 -11.37
CA ASN A 33 -23.17 -2.76 -10.31
C ASN A 33 -23.35 -1.74 -9.18
N GLN A 34 -22.87 -0.50 -9.36
CA GLN A 34 -23.11 0.60 -8.43
C GLN A 34 -24.02 1.67 -9.05
N PRO A 35 -24.78 2.43 -8.21
CA PRO A 35 -25.51 3.58 -8.68
C PRO A 35 -24.58 4.59 -9.37
N PRO A 36 -25.07 5.33 -10.36
CA PRO A 36 -24.26 6.32 -11.03
C PRO A 36 -23.86 7.46 -10.07
N VAL A 37 -22.67 8.01 -10.29
CA VAL A 37 -22.24 9.26 -9.67
C VAL A 37 -23.10 10.37 -10.21
N LYS A 38 -23.74 11.15 -9.32
CA LYS A 38 -24.57 12.29 -9.66
C LYS A 38 -23.83 13.58 -9.43
N LEU A 39 -23.74 14.43 -10.45
CA LEU A 39 -23.10 15.73 -10.36
C LEU A 39 -24.08 16.82 -10.80
N VAL A 40 -24.14 17.89 -10.02
CA VAL A 40 -24.89 19.12 -10.32
C VAL A 40 -23.94 20.29 -10.15
N GLY A 41 -24.04 21.33 -10.99
CA GLY A 41 -23.14 22.46 -10.85
C GLY A 41 -23.40 23.61 -11.83
N GLU A 42 -22.68 24.70 -11.58
CA GLU A 42 -22.66 25.87 -12.43
C GLU A 42 -21.23 26.26 -12.79
N PHE A 43 -20.97 26.48 -14.07
CA PHE A 43 -19.66 26.80 -14.58
C PHE A 43 -19.70 28.01 -15.49
N THR A 44 -18.74 28.91 -15.34
CA THR A 44 -18.52 30.01 -16.27
C THR A 44 -17.46 29.62 -17.29
N MET A 45 -17.85 29.50 -18.56
CA MET A 45 -17.00 29.04 -19.65
C MET A 45 -16.44 30.24 -20.41
N PRO A 46 -15.16 30.25 -20.82
CA PRO A 46 -14.65 31.23 -21.75
C PRO A 46 -15.19 30.98 -23.18
N LEU A 47 -15.36 32.04 -23.94
CA LEU A 47 -15.82 31.95 -25.35
C LEU A 47 -14.73 31.50 -26.35
N VAL A 48 -13.64 30.93 -25.87
CA VAL A 48 -12.54 30.44 -26.68
C VAL A 48 -12.57 28.93 -26.79
N PRO A 49 -12.28 28.34 -27.96
CA PRO A 49 -12.12 26.89 -28.04
C PRO A 49 -11.07 26.39 -27.05
N ASP A 50 -11.29 25.23 -26.49
CA ASP A 50 -10.40 24.56 -25.52
C ASP A 50 -10.12 25.35 -24.23
N GLY A 51 -10.92 26.37 -23.95
CA GLY A 51 -10.85 27.12 -22.68
C GLY A 51 -11.41 26.29 -21.52
N LEU A 52 -10.69 26.27 -20.40
CA LEU A 52 -11.21 25.74 -19.14
C LEU A 52 -12.24 26.68 -18.54
N PRO A 53 -13.21 26.18 -17.76
CA PRO A 53 -14.08 27.05 -16.97
C PRO A 53 -13.26 28.05 -16.15
N VAL A 54 -13.71 29.32 -16.13
CA VAL A 54 -13.07 30.39 -15.37
C VAL A 54 -13.48 30.33 -13.91
N SER A 55 -14.70 29.91 -13.64
CA SER A 55 -15.23 29.66 -12.30
C SER A 55 -16.28 28.56 -12.36
N GLY A 56 -16.48 27.89 -11.27
CA GLY A 56 -17.51 26.87 -11.16
C GLY A 56 -17.70 26.42 -9.72
N HIS A 57 -18.89 25.94 -9.46
CA HIS A 57 -19.25 25.23 -8.25
C HIS A 57 -20.01 23.98 -8.67
N ALA A 58 -19.61 22.83 -8.16
CA ALA A 58 -20.30 21.58 -8.43
C ALA A 58 -20.36 20.70 -7.18
N THR A 59 -21.45 19.98 -7.04
CA THR A 59 -21.64 18.98 -6.01
C THR A 59 -21.86 17.62 -6.64
N ALA A 60 -21.32 16.58 -6.03
CA ALA A 60 -21.52 15.21 -6.45
C ALA A 60 -21.83 14.32 -5.25
N THR A 61 -22.69 13.34 -5.46
CA THR A 61 -22.93 12.26 -4.51
C THR A 61 -22.37 10.96 -5.09
N LEU A 62 -21.54 10.28 -4.31
CA LEU A 62 -20.95 9.01 -4.68
C LEU A 62 -21.43 7.91 -3.73
N ASN A 63 -21.74 6.75 -4.30
CA ASN A 63 -21.98 5.53 -3.53
C ASN A 63 -20.70 4.69 -3.55
N LEU A 64 -20.20 4.35 -2.38
CA LEU A 64 -19.01 3.52 -2.23
C LEU A 64 -19.40 2.08 -1.88
N PRO A 65 -18.60 1.08 -2.30
CA PRO A 65 -18.87 -0.32 -1.98
C PRO A 65 -18.61 -0.68 -0.51
N GLN A 66 -17.94 0.21 0.22
CA GLN A 66 -17.57 0.07 1.62
C GLN A 66 -17.98 1.31 2.41
N GLU A 67 -18.01 1.21 3.74
CA GLU A 67 -18.27 2.39 4.59
C GLU A 67 -17.16 3.44 4.48
N PRO A 68 -17.53 4.73 4.45
CA PRO A 68 -18.92 5.21 4.43
C PRO A 68 -19.56 4.91 3.08
N SER A 69 -20.79 4.40 3.09
CA SER A 69 -21.49 3.99 1.86
C SER A 69 -21.89 5.18 0.97
N LEU A 70 -22.04 6.36 1.56
CA LEU A 70 -22.40 7.60 0.86
C LEU A 70 -21.43 8.72 1.23
N VAL A 71 -20.90 9.37 0.21
CA VAL A 71 -20.07 10.57 0.36
C VAL A 71 -20.59 11.70 -0.53
N ASP A 72 -20.47 12.92 -0.04
CA ASP A 72 -20.75 14.14 -0.78
C ASP A 72 -19.43 14.83 -1.13
N ALA A 73 -19.25 15.13 -2.39
CA ALA A 73 -18.11 15.86 -2.91
C ALA A 73 -18.56 17.26 -3.34
N GLU A 74 -17.79 18.26 -2.98
CA GLU A 74 -17.98 19.65 -3.36
C GLU A 74 -16.70 20.16 -4.04
N LEU A 75 -16.86 20.71 -5.24
CA LEU A 75 -15.80 21.28 -6.05
C LEU A 75 -16.06 22.78 -6.26
N ASP A 76 -15.20 23.60 -5.73
CA ASP A 76 -15.15 25.03 -5.99
C ASP A 76 -13.98 25.36 -6.90
N TRP A 77 -14.25 26.24 -7.87
CA TRP A 77 -13.25 26.61 -8.86
C TRP A 77 -13.34 28.10 -9.18
N GLN A 78 -12.26 28.80 -9.01
CA GLN A 78 -12.14 30.21 -9.37
C GLN A 78 -10.81 30.48 -10.09
N GLU A 79 -10.85 30.97 -11.32
CA GLU A 79 -9.71 31.20 -12.21
C GLU A 79 -8.82 29.96 -12.35
N ASN A 80 -7.65 29.99 -11.76
CA ASN A 80 -6.63 28.93 -11.87
C ASN A 80 -6.50 28.08 -10.60
N SER A 81 -7.41 28.21 -9.67
CA SER A 81 -7.35 27.49 -8.39
C SER A 81 -8.72 27.04 -7.94
N GLY A 82 -8.75 26.08 -7.06
CA GLY A 82 -9.99 25.59 -6.47
C GLY A 82 -9.71 24.66 -5.31
N GLN A 83 -10.81 24.11 -4.81
CA GLN A 83 -10.81 23.17 -3.70
C GLN A 83 -11.78 22.03 -3.99
N LEU A 84 -11.38 20.81 -3.71
CA LEU A 84 -12.25 19.65 -3.68
C LEU A 84 -12.37 19.17 -2.24
N ILE A 85 -13.60 19.17 -1.72
CA ILE A 85 -13.91 18.66 -0.39
C ILE A 85 -14.77 17.40 -0.56
N VAL A 86 -14.49 16.34 0.18
CA VAL A 86 -15.32 15.14 0.25
C VAL A 86 -15.66 14.88 1.71
N LEU A 87 -16.95 14.76 1.99
CA LEU A 87 -17.48 14.53 3.33
C LEU A 87 -18.23 13.20 3.37
N ALA A 88 -18.13 12.49 4.49
CA ALA A 88 -19.05 11.40 4.78
C ALA A 88 -20.44 11.94 5.06
N ARG A 89 -21.46 11.42 4.38
CA ARG A 89 -22.82 11.97 4.49
C ARG A 89 -23.49 11.71 5.84
N ASP A 90 -23.16 10.61 6.48
CA ASP A 90 -23.78 10.16 7.73
C ASP A 90 -23.43 11.06 8.93
N ASN A 91 -22.22 11.59 8.99
CA ASN A 91 -21.71 12.34 10.13
C ASN A 91 -21.03 13.68 9.75
N GLY A 92 -20.87 13.95 8.44
CA GLY A 92 -20.20 15.17 7.96
C GLY A 92 -18.68 15.19 8.15
N ASP A 93 -18.06 14.05 8.48
CA ASP A 93 -16.60 14.00 8.66
C ASP A 93 -15.86 14.27 7.35
N PRO A 94 -14.85 15.15 7.35
CA PRO A 94 -14.05 15.43 6.18
C PRO A 94 -13.14 14.22 5.87
N LEU A 95 -13.39 13.62 4.69
CA LEU A 95 -12.57 12.51 4.17
C LEU A 95 -11.44 13.02 3.29
N LEU A 96 -11.67 14.12 2.58
CA LEU A 96 -10.72 14.70 1.64
C LEU A 96 -10.89 16.22 1.59
N ASP A 97 -9.76 16.92 1.58
CA ASP A 97 -9.69 18.37 1.39
C ASP A 97 -8.47 18.67 0.52
N LEU A 98 -8.69 18.93 -0.76
CA LEU A 98 -7.64 19.10 -1.77
C LEU A 98 -7.69 20.50 -2.37
N PRO A 99 -6.91 21.46 -1.86
CA PRO A 99 -6.66 22.70 -2.58
C PRO A 99 -5.80 22.41 -3.82
N TRP A 100 -6.24 22.91 -4.95
CA TRP A 100 -5.54 22.69 -6.22
C TRP A 100 -5.34 23.98 -6.99
N GLN A 101 -4.33 23.97 -7.85
CA GLN A 101 -4.01 25.02 -8.80
C GLN A 101 -3.76 24.43 -10.17
N ILE A 102 -4.19 25.13 -11.20
CA ILE A 102 -4.03 24.70 -12.58
C ILE A 102 -3.39 25.84 -13.40
N THR A 103 -2.41 25.49 -14.21
CA THR A 103 -1.83 26.34 -15.24
C THR A 103 -1.93 25.63 -16.59
N ARG A 104 -1.50 26.28 -17.67
CA ARG A 104 -1.49 25.64 -19.01
C ARG A 104 -0.63 24.37 -19.06
N GLN A 105 0.37 24.23 -18.21
CA GLN A 105 1.32 23.10 -18.26
C GLN A 105 1.21 22.17 -17.05
N GLN A 106 0.60 22.62 -15.97
CA GLN A 106 0.71 21.94 -14.68
C GLN A 106 -0.59 22.00 -13.88
N LEU A 107 -0.97 20.88 -13.31
CA LEU A 107 -1.96 20.77 -12.23
C LEU A 107 -1.22 20.41 -10.95
N THR A 108 -1.48 21.14 -9.86
CA THR A 108 -0.89 20.88 -8.55
C THR A 108 -1.94 20.79 -7.46
N VAL A 109 -1.79 19.82 -6.58
CA VAL A 109 -2.43 19.76 -5.26
C VAL A 109 -1.36 20.01 -4.22
N SER A 110 -1.49 21.09 -3.48
CA SER A 110 -0.53 21.45 -2.44
C SER A 110 -1.19 21.31 -1.08
N ASP A 111 -0.55 20.53 -0.19
CA ASP A 111 -1.00 20.36 1.20
C ASP A 111 -2.44 19.81 1.36
N GLY A 112 -2.87 18.98 0.42
CA GLY A 112 -4.14 18.27 0.52
C GLY A 112 -4.19 17.42 1.79
N ARG A 113 -5.35 17.35 2.43
CA ARG A 113 -5.59 16.55 3.63
C ARG A 113 -6.54 15.41 3.32
N TRP A 114 -6.33 14.29 3.96
CA TRP A 114 -7.23 13.15 3.87
C TRP A 114 -7.35 12.44 5.21
N SER A 115 -8.51 11.83 5.44
CA SER A 115 -8.82 11.09 6.65
C SER A 115 -9.74 9.93 6.30
N TRP A 116 -9.49 8.75 6.86
CA TRP A 116 -10.31 7.57 6.70
C TRP A 116 -10.55 6.91 8.06
N PRO A 117 -11.59 7.34 8.80
CA PRO A 117 -11.85 6.85 10.16
C PRO A 117 -12.51 5.47 10.21
N TYR A 118 -12.94 4.93 9.06
CA TYR A 118 -13.77 3.70 8.98
C TYR A 118 -12.96 2.40 8.89
N ALA A 119 -11.64 2.48 8.74
CA ALA A 119 -10.81 1.30 8.88
C ALA A 119 -10.67 0.91 10.35
N GLY A 120 -10.43 -0.35 10.67
CA GLY A 120 -10.14 -0.79 12.03
C GLY A 120 -8.97 -0.03 12.68
N PHE A 121 -8.19 0.70 11.86
CA PHE A 121 -7.21 1.72 12.24
C PHE A 121 -7.58 3.04 11.58
N PRO A 122 -7.86 4.11 12.33
CA PRO A 122 -8.08 5.42 11.74
C PRO A 122 -6.83 5.88 10.99
N LEU A 123 -6.99 6.18 9.72
CA LEU A 123 -5.93 6.66 8.84
C LEU A 123 -6.14 8.13 8.54
N SER A 124 -5.07 8.89 8.52
CA SER A 124 -5.08 10.29 8.09
C SER A 124 -3.75 10.67 7.46
N GLY A 125 -3.70 11.80 6.80
CA GLY A 125 -2.45 12.26 6.24
C GLY A 125 -2.54 13.47 5.34
N ARG A 126 -1.49 13.66 4.56
CA ARG A 126 -1.39 14.74 3.58
C ARG A 126 -1.05 14.19 2.21
N LEU A 127 -1.52 14.86 1.19
CA LEU A 127 -1.31 14.54 -0.22
C LEU A 127 -0.82 15.79 -0.95
N GLY A 128 0.35 15.68 -1.59
CA GLY A 128 0.82 16.63 -2.58
C GLY A 128 0.97 15.92 -3.92
N VAL A 129 0.37 16.45 -4.98
CA VAL A 129 0.44 15.89 -6.33
C VAL A 129 0.79 16.99 -7.31
N LYS A 130 1.61 16.66 -8.26
CA LYS A 130 1.97 17.49 -9.40
C LYS A 130 1.79 16.68 -10.67
N VAL A 131 1.04 17.23 -11.61
CA VAL A 131 0.83 16.65 -12.94
C VAL A 131 1.35 17.64 -13.96
N ASP A 132 2.46 17.31 -14.61
CA ASP A 132 3.04 18.09 -15.69
C ASP A 132 2.50 17.64 -17.06
N ASN A 133 2.36 18.57 -18.01
CA ASN A 133 1.89 18.33 -19.37
C ASN A 133 0.48 17.72 -19.48
N TRP A 134 -0.38 18.02 -18.54
CA TRP A 134 -1.75 17.45 -18.47
C TRP A 134 -2.59 17.73 -19.73
N GLN A 135 -2.32 18.83 -20.44
CA GLN A 135 -3.01 19.18 -21.70
C GLN A 135 -2.66 18.24 -22.88
N ALA A 136 -1.53 17.56 -22.82
CA ALA A 136 -1.14 16.58 -23.83
C ALA A 136 -1.90 15.24 -23.71
N GLY A 137 -2.87 15.19 -22.82
CA GLY A 137 -3.62 14.00 -22.43
C GLY A 137 -2.96 13.23 -21.29
N LEU A 138 -3.77 12.50 -20.53
CA LEU A 138 -3.29 11.74 -19.36
C LEU A 138 -2.19 10.73 -19.71
N GLU A 139 -2.19 10.21 -20.93
CA GLU A 139 -1.17 9.28 -21.44
C GLU A 139 0.24 9.89 -21.52
N ASN A 140 0.32 11.21 -21.69
CA ASN A 140 1.58 11.96 -21.81
C ASN A 140 1.90 12.79 -20.56
N ALA A 141 0.99 12.87 -19.63
CA ALA A 141 1.19 13.57 -18.37
C ALA A 141 2.23 12.86 -17.49
N LEU A 142 3.07 13.65 -16.83
CA LEU A 142 4.01 13.15 -15.82
C LEU A 142 3.45 13.45 -14.45
N ILE A 143 3.27 12.40 -13.66
CA ILE A 143 2.75 12.50 -12.29
C ILE A 143 3.88 12.34 -11.31
N SER A 144 3.93 13.21 -10.32
CA SER A 144 4.83 13.10 -9.17
C SER A 144 4.11 13.58 -7.91
N GLY A 145 4.60 13.15 -6.77
CA GLY A 145 4.01 13.63 -5.52
C GLY A 145 4.49 12.92 -4.27
N ARG A 146 3.80 13.24 -3.20
CA ARG A 146 4.06 12.70 -1.87
C ARG A 146 2.73 12.46 -1.15
N LEU A 147 2.56 11.26 -0.64
CA LEU A 147 1.47 10.88 0.25
C LEU A 147 2.05 10.54 1.63
N SER A 148 1.59 11.20 2.67
CA SER A 148 1.86 10.79 4.05
C SER A 148 0.66 10.09 4.64
N VAL A 149 0.92 9.09 5.46
CA VAL A 149 -0.07 8.28 6.17
C VAL A 149 0.29 8.29 7.65
N LEU A 150 -0.67 8.56 8.49
CA LEU A 150 -0.57 8.46 9.94
C LEU A 150 -1.70 7.57 10.44
N THR A 151 -1.38 6.71 11.40
CA THR A 151 -2.38 5.96 12.14
C THR A 151 -2.07 6.01 13.62
N GLN A 152 -3.12 6.15 14.44
CA GLN A 152 -3.01 6.10 15.88
C GLN A 152 -4.30 5.50 16.44
N GLY A 153 -4.21 4.34 17.04
CA GLY A 153 -5.35 3.63 17.61
C GLY A 153 -4.93 2.75 18.79
N GLN A 154 -5.89 2.04 19.35
CA GLN A 154 -5.63 1.11 20.47
C GLN A 154 -4.67 -0.03 20.08
N ALA A 155 -4.71 -0.46 18.82
CA ALA A 155 -3.86 -1.52 18.31
C ALA A 155 -2.43 -1.09 17.98
N GLY A 156 -2.14 0.22 17.93
CA GLY A 156 -0.80 0.71 17.65
C GLY A 156 -0.79 2.08 17.01
N LYS A 157 0.41 2.52 16.64
CA LYS A 157 0.64 3.77 15.91
C LYS A 157 1.62 3.55 14.77
N GLY A 158 1.49 4.33 13.71
CA GLY A 158 2.40 4.24 12.58
C GLY A 158 2.40 5.50 11.75
N ASN A 159 3.46 5.66 11.01
CA ASN A 159 3.58 6.68 9.98
C ASN A 159 4.23 6.08 8.73
N ALA A 160 3.82 6.54 7.58
CA ALA A 160 4.45 6.19 6.33
C ALA A 160 4.46 7.40 5.38
N VAL A 161 5.44 7.44 4.51
CA VAL A 161 5.56 8.42 3.44
C VAL A 161 5.84 7.69 2.15
N LEU A 162 4.96 7.86 1.17
CA LEU A 162 5.14 7.41 -0.20
C LEU A 162 5.50 8.63 -1.05
N ASN A 163 6.71 8.65 -1.60
CA ASN A 163 7.07 9.55 -2.70
C ASN A 163 6.90 8.79 -4.01
N PHE A 164 6.39 9.46 -5.04
CA PHE A 164 6.17 8.83 -6.34
C PHE A 164 6.53 9.80 -7.47
N GLY A 165 6.97 9.23 -8.58
CA GLY A 165 7.32 9.96 -9.80
C GLY A 165 8.66 10.71 -9.76
N PRO A 166 8.93 11.50 -10.81
CA PRO A 166 8.06 11.67 -11.98
C PRO A 166 7.92 10.38 -12.79
N GLY A 167 6.71 10.12 -13.25
CA GLY A 167 6.39 8.93 -14.04
C GLY A 167 5.04 9.05 -14.71
N LYS A 168 4.68 8.05 -15.50
CA LYS A 168 3.41 7.98 -16.23
C LYS A 168 2.46 7.01 -15.55
N LEU A 169 1.18 7.40 -15.46
CA LEU A 169 0.07 6.51 -15.16
C LEU A 169 -0.84 6.46 -16.40
N SER A 170 -1.01 5.28 -16.94
CA SER A 170 -1.81 5.04 -18.14
C SER A 170 -2.65 3.79 -17.97
N MET A 171 -3.81 3.76 -18.61
CA MET A 171 -4.65 2.56 -18.61
C MET A 171 -3.93 1.34 -19.18
N ASP A 172 -3.01 1.55 -20.13
CA ASP A 172 -2.35 0.46 -20.86
C ASP A 172 -0.93 0.18 -20.36
N ASN A 173 -0.17 1.23 -20.04
CA ASN A 173 1.25 1.08 -19.68
C ASN A 173 1.71 2.18 -18.73
N SER A 174 1.62 1.91 -17.46
CA SER A 174 2.13 2.78 -16.40
C SER A 174 3.61 2.54 -16.17
N GLN A 175 4.34 3.60 -15.82
CA GLN A 175 5.73 3.55 -15.37
C GLN A 175 5.93 4.64 -14.31
N LEU A 176 5.88 4.25 -13.04
CA LEU A 176 5.95 5.19 -11.93
C LEU A 176 6.93 4.68 -10.86
N PRO A 177 8.06 5.37 -10.64
CA PRO A 177 8.93 5.05 -9.53
C PRO A 177 8.27 5.42 -8.21
N LEU A 178 8.42 4.56 -7.22
CA LEU A 178 7.84 4.68 -5.88
C LEU A 178 8.92 4.54 -4.83
N GLN A 179 8.80 5.29 -3.75
CA GLN A 179 9.64 5.13 -2.56
C GLN A 179 8.77 5.23 -1.32
N LEU A 180 8.48 4.09 -0.71
CA LEU A 180 7.80 4.04 0.58
C LEU A 180 8.83 3.97 1.71
N THR A 181 8.66 4.83 2.71
CA THR A 181 9.35 4.77 3.99
C THR A 181 8.34 4.84 5.11
N GLY A 182 8.53 4.09 6.18
CA GLY A 182 7.58 4.12 7.28
C GLY A 182 8.06 3.41 8.52
N GLU A 183 7.36 3.67 9.60
CA GLU A 183 7.52 3.05 10.88
C GLU A 183 6.14 2.74 11.47
N ALA A 184 5.98 1.54 12.02
CA ALA A 184 4.80 1.18 12.79
C ALA A 184 5.21 0.56 14.10
N LYS A 185 4.47 0.88 15.16
CA LYS A 185 4.68 0.33 16.50
C LYS A 185 3.38 -0.27 17.02
N GLN A 186 3.46 -1.54 17.45
CA GLN A 186 2.38 -2.25 18.12
C GLN A 186 2.94 -2.92 19.39
N ALA A 187 2.47 -2.53 20.54
CA ALA A 187 3.07 -2.91 21.82
C ALA A 187 4.59 -2.62 21.81
N ASP A 188 5.41 -3.63 22.02
CA ASP A 188 6.87 -3.51 22.01
C ASP A 188 7.51 -3.84 20.65
N LEU A 189 6.71 -4.25 19.67
CA LEU A 189 7.19 -4.54 18.32
C LEU A 189 7.21 -3.26 17.46
N ILE A 190 8.32 -3.02 16.80
CA ILE A 190 8.51 -1.90 15.87
C ILE A 190 8.85 -2.46 14.50
N LEU A 191 8.11 -2.01 13.49
CA LEU A 191 8.34 -2.34 12.07
C LEU A 191 8.87 -1.09 11.36
N TYR A 192 9.92 -1.25 10.58
CA TYR A 192 10.48 -0.23 9.69
C TYR A 192 10.39 -0.70 8.24
N ALA A 193 9.98 0.18 7.36
CA ALA A 193 9.91 -0.05 5.93
C ALA A 193 10.75 0.96 5.15
N ARG A 194 11.54 0.48 4.20
CA ARG A 194 12.17 1.27 3.16
C ARG A 194 12.04 0.49 1.85
N LEU A 195 11.10 0.89 1.02
CA LEU A 195 10.67 0.12 -0.14
C LEU A 195 10.74 0.97 -1.41
N PRO A 196 11.94 1.12 -2.02
CA PRO A 196 12.03 1.60 -3.39
C PRO A 196 11.42 0.55 -4.32
N ALA A 197 10.58 0.98 -5.26
CA ALA A 197 9.88 0.10 -6.17
C ALA A 197 9.53 0.83 -7.47
N GLN A 198 9.28 0.04 -8.52
CA GLN A 198 8.74 0.50 -9.80
C GLN A 198 7.34 -0.07 -10.01
N LEU A 199 6.36 0.81 -10.16
CA LEU A 199 5.04 0.43 -10.65
C LEU A 199 5.08 0.39 -12.18
N SER A 200 4.61 -0.69 -12.78
CA SER A 200 4.54 -0.90 -14.23
C SER A 200 3.28 -1.67 -14.62
N GLY A 201 2.99 -1.73 -15.92
CA GLY A 201 1.81 -2.43 -16.45
C GLY A 201 0.59 -1.52 -16.59
N SER A 202 -0.56 -2.11 -16.89
CA SER A 202 -1.83 -1.38 -16.97
C SER A 202 -2.37 -1.04 -15.58
N LEU A 203 -3.25 -0.04 -15.46
CA LEU A 203 -3.94 0.24 -14.21
C LEU A 203 -4.91 -0.88 -13.79
N THR A 204 -5.33 -1.71 -14.73
CA THR A 204 -6.19 -2.88 -14.46
C THR A 204 -5.39 -4.14 -14.09
N ASP A 205 -4.09 -4.18 -14.43
CA ASP A 205 -3.18 -5.28 -14.06
C ASP A 205 -1.79 -4.70 -13.72
N PRO A 206 -1.65 -4.00 -12.60
CA PRO A 206 -0.41 -3.38 -12.20
C PRO A 206 0.59 -4.40 -11.63
N THR A 207 1.86 -4.17 -11.90
CA THR A 207 2.97 -4.89 -11.29
C THR A 207 3.82 -3.93 -10.49
N LEU A 208 4.02 -4.22 -9.21
CA LEU A 208 4.95 -3.52 -8.33
C LEU A 208 6.22 -4.37 -8.19
N ALA A 209 7.35 -3.90 -8.69
CA ALA A 209 8.64 -4.56 -8.57
C ALA A 209 9.53 -3.81 -7.58
N PHE A 210 9.98 -4.50 -6.52
CA PHE A 210 10.88 -3.91 -5.54
C PHE A 210 12.31 -3.83 -6.07
N GLU A 211 12.92 -2.66 -5.90
CA GLU A 211 14.26 -2.35 -6.37
C GLU A 211 15.35 -2.73 -5.34
N PRO A 212 16.64 -2.70 -5.73
CA PRO A 212 17.74 -2.86 -4.79
C PRO A 212 17.65 -1.90 -3.61
N GLY A 213 17.82 -2.43 -2.39
CA GLY A 213 17.68 -1.66 -1.15
C GLY A 213 16.28 -1.67 -0.55
N ALA A 214 15.30 -2.34 -1.18
CA ALA A 214 14.00 -2.60 -0.58
C ALA A 214 14.16 -3.53 0.64
N LEU A 215 13.72 -3.07 1.79
CA LEU A 215 13.95 -3.73 3.07
C LEU A 215 12.79 -3.45 4.04
N LEU A 216 12.27 -4.53 4.64
CA LEU A 216 11.49 -4.47 5.87
C LEU A 216 12.37 -4.90 7.04
N ARG A 217 12.22 -4.26 8.17
CA ARG A 217 12.93 -4.58 9.41
C ARG A 217 11.95 -4.52 10.57
N SER A 218 12.05 -5.47 11.48
CA SER A 218 11.32 -5.41 12.74
C SER A 218 12.24 -5.71 13.92
N LYS A 219 11.89 -5.16 15.09
CA LYS A 219 12.58 -5.43 16.35
C LYS A 219 11.60 -5.27 17.51
N GLY A 220 11.91 -5.88 18.62
CA GLY A 220 11.18 -5.72 19.88
C GLY A 220 10.79 -7.05 20.50
N ARG A 221 10.03 -6.99 21.56
CA ARG A 221 9.61 -8.17 22.32
C ARG A 221 8.31 -8.72 21.75
N VAL A 222 8.29 -10.03 21.49
CA VAL A 222 7.12 -10.76 20.98
C VAL A 222 6.38 -11.46 22.12
N ILE A 223 7.14 -12.11 23.01
CA ILE A 223 6.67 -12.73 24.25
C ILE A 223 7.70 -12.45 25.34
N ASP A 224 7.34 -12.68 26.58
CA ASP A 224 8.20 -12.33 27.73
C ASP A 224 9.61 -12.96 27.71
N SER A 225 9.76 -14.13 27.07
CA SER A 225 11.03 -14.83 26.97
C SER A 225 11.81 -14.58 25.68
N LEU A 226 11.20 -13.94 24.66
CA LEU A 226 11.77 -13.79 23.32
C LEU A 226 11.89 -12.32 22.94
N ASP A 227 13.10 -11.82 22.94
CA ASP A 227 13.46 -10.50 22.43
C ASP A 227 14.02 -10.63 21.00
N ILE A 228 13.38 -9.96 20.05
CA ILE A 228 13.85 -9.86 18.68
C ILE A 228 14.75 -8.64 18.57
N ASP A 229 16.05 -8.86 18.39
CA ASP A 229 17.00 -7.80 18.09
C ASP A 229 16.75 -7.21 16.71
N GLU A 230 16.56 -8.08 15.73
CA GLU A 230 16.22 -7.69 14.38
C GLU A 230 15.66 -8.84 13.54
N ILE A 231 14.59 -8.56 12.79
CA ILE A 231 14.22 -9.35 11.61
C ILE A 231 14.43 -8.49 10.38
N ARG A 232 15.14 -9.00 9.38
CA ARG A 232 15.36 -8.35 8.08
C ARG A 232 14.70 -9.15 6.97
N TRP A 233 13.93 -8.47 6.13
CA TRP A 233 13.33 -9.00 4.92
C TRP A 233 13.81 -8.19 3.72
N PRO A 234 14.94 -8.57 3.07
CA PRO A 234 15.34 -7.98 1.79
C PRO A 234 14.33 -8.36 0.72
N LEU A 235 13.79 -7.35 0.01
CA LEU A 235 12.74 -7.56 -0.99
C LEU A 235 13.20 -7.24 -2.41
N ALA A 236 14.49 -6.99 -2.63
CA ALA A 236 15.02 -6.69 -3.96
C ALA A 236 14.69 -7.82 -4.96
N GLY A 237 14.06 -7.45 -6.09
CA GLY A 237 13.66 -8.39 -7.14
C GLY A 237 12.33 -9.12 -6.87
N VAL A 238 11.68 -8.89 -5.74
CA VAL A 238 10.32 -9.38 -5.46
C VAL A 238 9.32 -8.53 -6.24
N LYS A 239 8.31 -9.18 -6.80
CA LYS A 239 7.21 -8.55 -7.53
C LYS A 239 5.90 -8.83 -6.82
N VAL A 240 5.01 -7.87 -6.84
CA VAL A 240 3.62 -7.99 -6.38
C VAL A 240 2.70 -7.69 -7.55
N THR A 241 1.79 -8.60 -7.81
CA THR A 241 0.76 -8.53 -8.85
C THR A 241 -0.61 -8.76 -8.23
N GLN A 242 -1.66 -8.69 -9.02
CA GLN A 242 -3.01 -9.07 -8.55
C GLN A 242 -3.10 -10.57 -8.17
N ARG A 243 -2.23 -11.41 -8.72
CA ARG A 243 -2.20 -12.86 -8.42
C ARG A 243 -1.44 -13.19 -7.15
N GLY A 244 -0.59 -12.27 -6.66
CA GLY A 244 0.18 -12.48 -5.46
C GLY A 244 1.62 -12.00 -5.56
N VAL A 245 2.46 -12.58 -4.71
CA VAL A 245 3.89 -12.26 -4.59
C VAL A 245 4.71 -13.28 -5.36
N ASP A 246 5.57 -12.79 -6.24
CA ASP A 246 6.55 -13.58 -6.99
C ASP A 246 7.97 -13.16 -6.67
N GLY A 247 8.86 -14.14 -6.55
CA GLY A 247 10.28 -13.89 -6.38
C GLY A 247 10.89 -14.58 -5.17
N ARG A 248 12.16 -14.26 -4.93
CA ARG A 248 12.93 -14.84 -3.83
C ARG A 248 12.70 -14.04 -2.55
N LEU A 249 12.05 -14.67 -1.58
CA LEU A 249 11.85 -14.13 -0.24
C LEU A 249 12.94 -14.63 0.69
N GLN A 250 13.62 -13.71 1.35
CA GLN A 250 14.66 -13.98 2.33
C GLN A 250 14.29 -13.33 3.65
N ALA A 251 14.62 -14.01 4.76
CA ALA A 251 14.52 -13.42 6.09
C ALA A 251 15.77 -13.80 6.92
N ILE A 252 16.18 -12.87 7.76
CA ILE A 252 17.23 -13.08 8.76
C ILE A 252 16.65 -12.62 10.09
N LEU A 253 16.54 -13.54 11.04
CA LEU A 253 16.13 -13.29 12.40
C LEU A 253 17.35 -13.35 13.32
N GLN A 254 17.57 -12.27 14.08
CA GLN A 254 18.50 -12.24 15.21
C GLN A 254 17.66 -12.01 16.46
N ALA A 255 17.80 -12.88 17.44
CA ALA A 255 16.99 -12.82 18.63
C ALA A 255 17.70 -13.43 19.83
N HIS A 256 17.22 -13.07 21.02
CA HIS A 256 17.60 -13.64 22.30
C HIS A 256 16.37 -14.29 22.94
N GLU A 257 16.54 -15.50 23.43
CA GLU A 257 15.55 -16.20 24.25
C GLU A 257 16.23 -16.68 25.55
N ASN A 258 15.49 -16.64 26.64
CA ASN A 258 16.08 -16.86 27.98
C ASN A 258 16.79 -18.21 28.15
N GLU A 259 16.27 -19.27 27.54
CA GLU A 259 16.87 -20.61 27.58
C GLU A 259 17.77 -20.89 26.37
N LEU A 260 17.33 -20.48 25.18
CA LEU A 260 18.06 -20.70 23.93
C LEU A 260 19.24 -19.73 23.75
N GLY A 261 19.31 -18.65 24.56
CA GLY A 261 20.33 -17.61 24.42
C GLY A 261 20.23 -16.85 23.11
N ASP A 262 21.36 -16.32 22.64
CA ASP A 262 21.42 -15.60 21.37
C ASP A 262 21.39 -16.57 20.19
N PHE A 263 20.59 -16.26 19.18
CA PHE A 263 20.52 -17.07 17.99
C PHE A 263 20.28 -16.28 16.70
N VAL A 264 20.66 -16.86 15.59
CA VAL A 264 20.42 -16.34 14.24
C VAL A 264 19.76 -17.43 13.41
N LEU A 265 18.60 -17.09 12.84
CA LEU A 265 17.91 -17.95 11.86
C LEU A 265 17.87 -17.24 10.50
N HIS A 266 18.08 -18.02 9.46
CA HIS A 266 17.96 -17.60 8.08
C HIS A 266 16.81 -18.36 7.41
N MET A 267 16.08 -17.68 6.56
CA MET A 267 15.08 -18.26 5.69
C MET A 267 15.32 -17.76 4.27
N ASP A 268 15.21 -18.66 3.30
CA ASP A 268 15.43 -18.35 1.89
C ASP A 268 14.53 -19.23 1.03
N GLY A 269 13.65 -18.63 0.26
CA GLY A 269 12.66 -19.37 -0.49
C GLY A 269 12.17 -18.65 -1.74
N LEU A 270 11.42 -19.39 -2.56
CA LEU A 270 10.79 -18.90 -3.77
C LEU A 270 9.27 -18.86 -3.60
N ALA A 271 8.71 -17.70 -3.80
CA ALA A 271 7.27 -17.46 -3.87
C ALA A 271 6.81 -17.46 -5.33
N ASN A 272 5.68 -18.08 -5.62
CA ASN A 272 5.05 -18.11 -6.94
C ASN A 272 3.56 -17.83 -6.76
N ASP A 273 3.07 -16.71 -7.27
CA ASP A 273 1.71 -16.21 -7.10
C ASP A 273 1.21 -16.34 -5.63
N PHE A 274 2.13 -16.09 -4.67
CA PHE A 274 1.90 -16.39 -3.27
C PHE A 274 0.95 -15.37 -2.62
N LEU A 275 -0.14 -15.87 -2.08
CA LEU A 275 -1.03 -15.22 -1.13
C LEU A 275 -1.22 -16.15 0.07
N PRO A 276 -1.60 -15.65 1.26
CA PRO A 276 -1.79 -16.51 2.44
C PRO A 276 -2.79 -17.65 2.26
N ASP A 277 -3.80 -17.46 1.42
CA ASP A 277 -4.90 -18.39 1.10
C ASP A 277 -4.79 -19.02 -0.29
N ALA A 278 -3.78 -18.65 -1.07
CA ALA A 278 -3.56 -19.18 -2.42
C ALA A 278 -2.09 -19.11 -2.81
N GLY A 279 -1.72 -19.88 -3.84
CA GLY A 279 -0.36 -19.92 -4.34
C GLY A 279 0.60 -20.72 -3.46
N ARG A 280 1.89 -20.55 -3.70
CA ARG A 280 2.90 -21.40 -3.10
C ARG A 280 4.14 -20.62 -2.72
N TRP A 281 4.63 -20.88 -1.51
CA TRP A 281 5.94 -20.43 -1.06
C TRP A 281 6.74 -21.60 -0.49
N GLN A 282 7.89 -21.91 -1.12
CA GLN A 282 8.81 -22.93 -0.69
C GLN A 282 10.09 -22.28 -0.17
N TRP A 283 10.58 -22.72 0.98
CA TRP A 283 11.79 -22.19 1.59
C TRP A 283 12.62 -23.26 2.27
N ARG A 284 13.88 -22.95 2.46
CA ARG A 284 14.77 -23.61 3.40
C ARG A 284 15.06 -22.66 4.54
N TYR A 285 15.27 -23.21 5.69
CA TYR A 285 15.72 -22.45 6.86
C TYR A 285 16.93 -23.12 7.46
N TRP A 286 17.78 -22.32 8.09
CA TRP A 286 18.93 -22.77 8.85
C TRP A 286 19.27 -21.73 9.91
N GLY A 287 19.89 -22.19 11.00
CA GLY A 287 20.29 -21.30 12.07
C GLY A 287 21.20 -21.95 13.07
N LYS A 288 21.69 -21.13 13.94
CA LYS A 288 22.52 -21.55 15.08
C LYS A 288 22.30 -20.60 16.25
N GLY A 289 22.52 -21.11 17.45
CA GLY A 289 22.43 -20.34 18.67
C GLY A 289 23.20 -21.00 19.81
N SER A 290 23.13 -20.35 20.97
CA SER A 290 23.63 -20.87 22.23
C SER A 290 22.49 -21.48 23.04
N PHE A 291 22.79 -22.51 23.84
CA PHE A 291 21.88 -23.09 24.80
C PHE A 291 22.43 -22.84 26.19
N THR A 292 21.96 -21.79 26.83
CA THR A 292 22.50 -21.25 28.08
C THR A 292 22.53 -22.27 29.21
N PRO A 293 21.49 -23.11 29.43
CA PRO A 293 21.47 -24.06 30.53
C PRO A 293 22.59 -25.12 30.51
N MET A 294 23.11 -25.42 29.30
CA MET A 294 24.16 -26.44 29.12
C MET A 294 25.46 -25.88 28.54
N ASN A 295 25.55 -24.56 28.37
CA ASN A 295 26.69 -23.90 27.72
C ASN A 295 27.09 -24.58 26.40
N ALA A 296 26.09 -24.95 25.63
CA ALA A 296 26.25 -25.66 24.35
C ALA A 296 25.84 -24.74 23.19
N THR A 297 26.30 -25.01 22.01
CA THR A 297 25.77 -24.41 20.77
C THR A 297 24.83 -25.38 20.07
N TRP A 298 23.78 -24.87 19.46
CA TRP A 298 22.85 -25.66 18.68
C TRP A 298 22.80 -25.17 17.24
N ASP A 299 22.47 -26.07 16.34
CA ASP A 299 22.17 -25.78 14.95
C ASP A 299 20.83 -26.40 14.54
N VAL A 300 20.18 -25.75 13.59
CA VAL A 300 18.95 -26.23 12.97
C VAL A 300 18.97 -25.98 11.48
N ALA A 301 18.44 -26.91 10.71
CA ALA A 301 18.21 -26.74 9.28
C ALA A 301 16.99 -27.53 8.83
N GLY A 302 16.34 -27.08 7.77
CA GLY A 302 15.18 -27.78 7.22
C GLY A 302 14.60 -27.06 6.02
N LYS A 303 13.45 -27.58 5.57
CA LYS A 303 12.66 -27.04 4.48
C LYS A 303 11.24 -26.83 4.93
N GLY A 304 10.57 -25.88 4.31
CA GLY A 304 9.15 -25.61 4.53
C GLY A 304 8.47 -25.23 3.25
N GLU A 305 7.17 -25.38 3.29
CA GLU A 305 6.27 -24.99 2.22
C GLU A 305 5.00 -24.42 2.83
N TRP A 306 4.53 -23.31 2.27
CA TRP A 306 3.20 -22.77 2.51
C TRP A 306 2.38 -22.93 1.23
N HIS A 307 1.29 -23.64 1.34
CA HIS A 307 0.37 -23.87 0.25
C HIS A 307 -1.06 -23.95 0.83
N ASP A 308 -2.00 -23.18 0.27
CA ASP A 308 -3.42 -23.15 0.65
C ASP A 308 -3.64 -23.04 2.17
N SER A 309 -3.06 -22.01 2.80
CA SER A 309 -3.14 -21.74 4.24
C SER A 309 -2.50 -22.82 5.14
N THR A 310 -1.78 -23.77 4.55
CA THR A 310 -1.11 -24.85 5.27
C THR A 310 0.39 -24.70 5.22
N ILE A 311 1.03 -24.75 6.40
CA ILE A 311 2.49 -24.78 6.52
C ILE A 311 2.93 -26.23 6.77
N THR A 312 3.81 -26.73 5.93
CA THR A 312 4.42 -28.04 6.08
C THR A 312 5.94 -27.87 6.25
N LEU A 313 6.50 -28.46 7.31
CA LEU A 313 7.94 -28.51 7.53
C LEU A 313 8.45 -29.91 7.20
N THR A 314 9.53 -29.96 6.45
CA THR A 314 10.17 -31.23 6.03
C THR A 314 11.68 -31.14 6.24
N ASP A 315 12.33 -32.30 6.25
CA ASP A 315 13.79 -32.41 6.32
C ASP A 315 14.38 -31.64 7.53
N LEU A 316 13.69 -31.66 8.69
CA LEU A 316 14.19 -31.02 9.91
C LEU A 316 15.41 -31.79 10.46
N SER A 317 16.51 -31.08 10.60
CA SER A 317 17.70 -31.53 11.31
C SER A 317 18.05 -30.53 12.39
N THR A 318 18.23 -30.99 13.62
CA THR A 318 18.73 -30.17 14.72
C THR A 318 19.80 -30.93 15.50
N GLY A 319 20.76 -30.24 16.06
CA GLY A 319 21.85 -30.84 16.81
C GLY A 319 22.49 -29.86 17.77
N PHE A 320 23.33 -30.41 18.63
CA PHE A 320 24.23 -29.67 19.49
C PHE A 320 25.68 -30.04 19.17
N ASP A 321 26.59 -29.12 19.41
CA ASP A 321 28.04 -29.40 19.30
C ASP A 321 28.47 -30.33 20.42
N GLN A 322 27.95 -30.17 21.63
CA GLN A 322 28.22 -30.98 22.81
C GLN A 322 27.09 -30.87 23.81
N LEU A 323 26.66 -32.00 24.36
CA LEU A 323 25.77 -32.02 25.51
C LEU A 323 26.51 -32.62 26.70
N GLN A 324 26.52 -31.93 27.83
CA GLN A 324 27.08 -32.39 29.08
C GLN A 324 25.99 -32.63 30.11
N TYR A 325 25.94 -33.86 30.66
CA TYR A 325 25.04 -34.21 31.74
C TYR A 325 25.80 -34.90 32.83
N GLY A 326 26.08 -34.24 33.92
CA GLY A 326 26.98 -34.73 34.98
C GLY A 326 28.40 -34.97 34.46
N THR A 327 28.84 -36.20 34.58
CA THR A 327 30.16 -36.64 34.03
C THR A 327 30.08 -37.17 32.60
N MET A 328 28.87 -37.28 32.04
CA MET A 328 28.67 -37.81 30.69
C MET A 328 28.72 -36.68 29.68
N THR A 329 29.51 -36.83 28.64
CA THR A 329 29.60 -35.91 27.51
C THR A 329 29.14 -36.62 26.26
N VAL A 330 28.19 -36.06 25.51
CA VAL A 330 27.75 -36.55 24.22
C VAL A 330 28.17 -35.53 23.17
N GLU A 331 29.08 -35.93 22.29
CA GLU A 331 29.57 -35.08 21.22
C GLU A 331 28.65 -35.17 20.00
N LYS A 332 28.28 -34.01 19.44
CA LYS A 332 27.51 -33.84 18.21
C LYS A 332 26.21 -34.66 18.13
N PRO A 333 25.38 -34.71 19.20
CA PRO A 333 24.08 -35.38 19.09
C PRO A 333 23.21 -34.67 18.05
N ARG A 334 22.56 -35.44 17.16
CA ARG A 334 21.65 -34.91 16.15
C ARG A 334 20.33 -35.64 16.13
N LEU A 335 19.26 -34.88 15.97
CA LEU A 335 17.92 -35.37 15.66
C LEU A 335 17.65 -35.05 14.19
N ILE A 336 17.34 -36.05 13.40
CA ILE A 336 16.98 -35.90 11.99
C ILE A 336 15.57 -36.47 11.81
N LEU A 337 14.69 -35.65 11.30
CA LEU A 337 13.34 -36.04 10.92
C LEU A 337 13.26 -35.98 9.38
N ASP A 338 13.46 -37.15 8.77
CA ASP A 338 13.27 -37.33 7.33
C ASP A 338 11.85 -37.73 7.08
N LYS A 339 11.06 -36.82 6.51
CA LYS A 339 9.67 -36.95 6.09
C LYS A 339 8.71 -37.65 7.07
N PRO A 340 7.52 -37.07 7.31
CA PRO A 340 6.43 -37.83 7.86
C PRO A 340 5.92 -38.89 6.86
#